data_541083ac45bce6fa57e1db589205e53f
#
_entry.id   541083ac45bce6fa57e1db589205e53f
#
_cell.length_a   1.000
_cell.length_b   1.000
_cell.length_c   1.000
_cell.angle_alpha   90.00
_cell.angle_beta   90.00
_cell.angle_gamma   90.00
#
_symmetry.space_group_name_H-M   'P 1'
#
loop_
_entity.id
_entity.type
_entity.pdbx_description
1 polymer ?
#
loop_
_entity_poly.entity_id
_entity_poly.type
_entity_poly.pdbx_seq_one_letter_code
_entity_poly.pdbx_strand_id
1 'polypeptide(L)'
;MVLEPRIDPKTNMMDVGGYPIPVTNALTALLWGFANHAHPKAREYYFWRVADELWNRDDLPEHMFLKHPWAEQIIHECINNKYLAVGGAASSGKSHTLAGYGIISWLARPRDTLVLMTSTSLREARKRIWGSVISLLSVIEGAPVNIRDSIGSANYIDEKGQTFDRAGLSLIAAERSRTREAIGKFIGLKQKHVILIGDELGELSEAIMHAALSNLSKNPKFEFKGLSNPASPFDAFGTWSTPANGWESVQPETDDEWLTKWGGKYIRLDGERSPNVLAGETIYPFLPTTEKIEEDKALLGEKSRAYMRMVRAVFFTGDEDQGVYNDAEIISSGSTLKVEFKGTTRMIGGVDPAFTNGGDRTAMYTARIGYDLTGQYVMQYEDCFFLNDDATNKAIPRSYQIVHQIREKCISLGIAPQDLAIDATGAGSPLCDVLAGEWSDEFLRVQFGGKASDKRVSMNSRLTGEELYSNRVSELWFVGKEFLRTKQIKGITSDLAKEMTSRNYEMIKSGTLRVRVEPKSELKKRTGSSPDMADAAFITLELARQRHGLVAVDPPKNQELGIFGQRMPRTMRDLDVVGRSTHSQMIYD
;
A
#
# COMPACT_ATOMS: atom_id res chain seq x y z
N MET A 1 -19.44 24.50 22.87
CA MET A 1 -18.98 25.34 24.01
C MET A 1 -17.95 24.49 24.76
N VAL A 2 -16.67 24.76 24.59
CA VAL A 2 -15.61 24.07 25.34
C VAL A 2 -15.63 24.67 26.74
N LEU A 3 -15.95 23.83 27.74
CA LEU A 3 -15.92 24.28 29.13
C LEU A 3 -14.47 24.45 29.54
N GLU A 4 -14.05 25.67 29.81
CA GLU A 4 -12.74 25.93 30.42
C GLU A 4 -12.67 25.22 31.77
N PRO A 5 -11.55 24.57 32.10
CA PRO A 5 -11.38 23.95 33.40
C PRO A 5 -11.45 25.02 34.50
N ARG A 6 -12.33 24.81 35.48
CA ARG A 6 -12.45 25.69 36.63
C ARG A 6 -11.74 25.05 37.81
N ILE A 7 -10.73 25.73 38.34
CA ILE A 7 -10.06 25.34 39.59
C ILE A 7 -10.88 25.90 40.76
N ASP A 8 -11.33 25.01 41.64
CA ASP A 8 -11.92 25.45 42.93
C ASP A 8 -10.78 25.89 43.87
N PRO A 9 -10.69 27.19 44.19
CA PRO A 9 -9.61 27.70 45.01
C PRO A 9 -9.61 27.21 46.46
N LYS A 10 -10.69 26.57 46.92
CA LYS A 10 -10.78 26.02 48.27
C LYS A 10 -10.31 24.59 48.39
N THR A 11 -10.50 23.81 47.36
CA THR A 11 -10.20 22.37 47.37
C THR A 11 -8.99 22.02 46.53
N ASN A 12 -8.45 22.95 45.73
CA ASN A 12 -7.43 22.69 44.71
C ASN A 12 -7.81 21.57 43.73
N MET A 13 -9.11 21.39 43.52
CA MET A 13 -9.65 20.44 42.57
C MET A 13 -10.03 21.16 41.28
N MET A 14 -9.73 20.61 40.16
CA MET A 14 -10.15 21.11 38.87
C MET A 14 -11.32 20.26 38.35
N ASP A 15 -12.39 20.91 37.93
CA ASP A 15 -13.50 20.24 37.26
C ASP A 15 -13.22 20.13 35.77
N VAL A 16 -13.03 18.93 35.32
CA VAL A 16 -12.83 18.60 33.91
C VAL A 16 -14.06 17.80 33.45
N GLY A 17 -15.08 18.52 32.97
CA GLY A 17 -16.28 17.88 32.44
C GLY A 17 -17.09 17.08 33.47
N GLY A 18 -17.16 17.54 34.73
CA GLY A 18 -17.86 16.89 35.82
C GLY A 18 -17.03 15.90 36.65
N TYR A 19 -15.73 15.80 36.39
CA TYR A 19 -14.82 14.94 37.16
C TYR A 19 -13.80 15.80 37.92
N PRO A 20 -13.87 15.92 39.26
CA PRO A 20 -12.88 16.62 40.04
C PRO A 20 -11.55 15.83 40.06
N ILE A 21 -10.45 16.50 39.72
CA ILE A 21 -9.10 15.97 39.82
C ILE A 21 -8.21 16.86 40.71
N PRO A 22 -7.34 16.27 41.52
CA PRO A 22 -6.37 17.06 42.29
C PRO A 22 -5.38 17.73 41.35
N VAL A 23 -5.23 19.05 41.46
CA VAL A 23 -4.29 19.84 40.67
C VAL A 23 -2.94 19.84 41.38
N THR A 24 -2.05 18.92 40.98
CA THR A 24 -0.66 18.94 41.43
C THR A 24 0.15 20.00 40.67
N ASN A 25 -0.13 20.17 39.37
CA ASN A 25 0.24 21.29 38.52
C ASN A 25 -0.70 21.35 37.29
N ALA A 26 -0.71 22.50 36.62
CA ALA A 26 -1.60 22.73 35.48
C ALA A 26 -1.39 21.72 34.35
N LEU A 27 -0.13 21.44 34.02
CA LEU A 27 0.21 20.49 32.92
C LEU A 27 -0.30 19.08 33.20
N THR A 28 -0.16 18.59 34.44
CA THR A 28 -0.67 17.25 34.82
C THR A 28 -2.18 17.13 34.61
N ALA A 29 -2.91 18.21 34.96
CA ALA A 29 -4.36 18.27 34.78
C ALA A 29 -4.77 18.27 33.30
N LEU A 30 -4.05 19.02 32.47
CA LEU A 30 -4.29 19.06 31.01
C LEU A 30 -4.00 17.69 30.37
N LEU A 31 -2.89 17.04 30.74
CA LEU A 31 -2.53 15.69 30.29
C LEU A 31 -3.59 14.65 30.70
N TRP A 32 -4.10 14.76 31.94
CA TRP A 32 -5.18 13.88 32.38
C TRP A 32 -6.47 14.10 31.56
N GLY A 33 -6.83 15.36 31.29
CA GLY A 33 -7.97 15.72 30.45
C GLY A 33 -7.85 15.15 29.05
N PHE A 34 -6.69 15.28 28.41
CA PHE A 34 -6.41 14.66 27.11
C PHE A 34 -6.58 13.15 27.14
N ALA A 35 -6.01 12.47 28.15
CA ALA A 35 -6.01 11.01 28.22
C ALA A 35 -7.37 10.39 28.54
N ASN A 36 -8.22 11.06 29.33
CA ASN A 36 -9.35 10.42 29.98
C ASN A 36 -10.72 11.06 29.68
N HIS A 37 -10.77 12.27 29.10
CA HIS A 37 -12.06 12.90 28.82
C HIS A 37 -12.87 12.09 27.81
N ALA A 38 -14.16 11.89 28.09
CA ALA A 38 -15.04 11.06 27.25
C ALA A 38 -15.32 11.69 25.88
N HIS A 39 -15.38 13.04 25.82
CA HIS A 39 -15.72 13.74 24.58
C HIS A 39 -14.49 14.07 23.75
N PRO A 40 -14.41 13.64 22.46
CA PRO A 40 -13.25 13.88 21.60
C PRO A 40 -12.84 15.34 21.46
N LYS A 41 -13.80 16.26 21.25
CA LYS A 41 -13.50 17.71 21.15
C LYS A 41 -12.85 18.29 22.39
N ALA A 42 -13.18 17.78 23.58
CA ALA A 42 -12.51 18.20 24.80
C ALA A 42 -11.08 17.65 24.85
N ARG A 43 -10.86 16.41 24.37
CA ARG A 43 -9.50 15.85 24.24
C ARG A 43 -8.65 16.65 23.26
N GLU A 44 -9.21 17.12 22.14
CA GLU A 44 -8.53 18.02 21.20
C GLU A 44 -8.14 19.33 21.86
N TYR A 45 -9.06 19.97 22.61
CA TYR A 45 -8.77 21.17 23.37
C TYR A 45 -7.62 20.96 24.35
N TYR A 46 -7.63 19.87 25.13
CA TYR A 46 -6.56 19.56 26.06
C TYR A 46 -5.24 19.25 25.36
N PHE A 47 -5.28 18.59 24.20
CA PHE A 47 -4.07 18.36 23.40
C PHE A 47 -3.38 19.68 23.05
N TRP A 48 -4.13 20.63 22.49
CA TRP A 48 -3.58 21.92 22.09
C TRP A 48 -3.10 22.75 23.27
N ARG A 49 -3.81 22.73 24.39
CA ARG A 49 -3.35 23.38 25.61
C ARG A 49 -2.05 22.78 26.15
N VAL A 50 -1.90 21.45 26.09
CA VAL A 50 -0.63 20.79 26.44
C VAL A 50 0.47 21.20 25.48
N ALA A 51 0.20 21.25 24.18
CA ALA A 51 1.17 21.67 23.18
C ALA A 51 1.65 23.12 23.41
N ASP A 52 0.74 24.02 23.74
CA ASP A 52 1.08 25.42 24.09
C ASP A 52 1.98 25.49 25.34
N GLU A 53 1.63 24.76 26.40
CA GLU A 53 2.42 24.72 27.64
C GLU A 53 3.80 24.08 27.47
N LEU A 54 3.97 23.14 26.51
CA LEU A 54 5.25 22.48 26.30
C LEU A 54 6.13 23.20 25.27
N TRP A 55 5.56 23.68 24.16
CA TRP A 55 6.31 24.00 22.95
C TRP A 55 6.09 25.40 22.38
N ASN A 56 5.09 26.14 22.87
CA ASN A 56 4.76 27.50 22.39
C ASN A 56 4.84 28.52 23.48
N ARG A 57 5.70 28.31 24.49
CA ARG A 57 5.93 29.21 25.61
C ARG A 57 6.74 30.44 25.16
N ASP A 58 6.52 31.57 25.84
CA ASP A 58 7.21 32.84 25.55
C ASP A 58 8.72 32.82 25.85
N ASP A 59 9.19 31.85 26.67
CA ASP A 59 10.61 31.66 26.98
C ASP A 59 11.39 30.89 25.91
N LEU A 60 10.71 30.30 24.93
CA LEU A 60 11.34 29.64 23.81
C LEU A 60 11.66 30.63 22.66
N PRO A 61 12.78 30.43 21.93
CA PRO A 61 13.18 31.35 20.87
C PRO A 61 12.19 31.38 19.69
N GLU A 62 11.41 30.34 19.53
CA GLU A 62 10.35 30.21 18.52
C GLU A 62 9.27 29.24 18.97
N HIS A 63 8.09 29.34 18.39
CA HIS A 63 7.02 28.36 18.59
C HIS A 63 7.34 27.08 17.83
N MET A 64 7.52 25.98 18.56
CA MET A 64 8.00 24.72 18.00
C MET A 64 6.89 23.82 17.47
N PHE A 65 5.64 24.03 17.89
CA PHE A 65 4.51 23.19 17.51
C PHE A 65 3.30 24.05 17.13
N LEU A 66 3.33 24.58 15.92
CA LEU A 66 2.31 25.52 15.46
C LEU A 66 0.99 24.83 15.17
N LYS A 67 -0.09 25.43 15.65
CA LYS A 67 -1.46 25.04 15.34
C LYS A 67 -1.84 25.62 13.98
N HIS A 68 -2.03 24.73 12.99
CA HIS A 68 -2.48 25.08 11.64
C HIS A 68 -3.53 24.09 11.15
N PRO A 69 -4.36 24.42 10.14
CA PRO A 69 -5.52 23.60 9.73
C PRO A 69 -5.20 22.12 9.49
N TRP A 70 -4.08 21.80 8.85
CA TRP A 70 -3.67 20.42 8.64
C TRP A 70 -3.24 19.69 9.92
N ALA A 71 -2.55 20.38 10.84
CA ALA A 71 -2.23 19.80 12.14
C ALA A 71 -3.51 19.56 12.95
N GLU A 72 -4.45 20.50 12.93
CA GLU A 72 -5.76 20.32 13.58
C GLU A 72 -6.51 19.11 13.02
N GLN A 73 -6.54 18.94 11.69
CA GLN A 73 -7.16 17.80 11.03
C GLN A 73 -6.48 16.49 11.44
N ILE A 74 -5.15 16.41 11.40
CA ILE A 74 -4.41 15.20 11.82
C ILE A 74 -4.71 14.86 13.28
N ILE A 75 -4.66 15.82 14.20
CA ILE A 75 -4.92 15.58 15.62
C ILE A 75 -6.36 15.18 15.87
N HIS A 76 -7.31 15.85 15.21
CA HIS A 76 -8.72 15.46 15.24
C HIS A 76 -8.90 13.99 14.87
N GLU A 77 -8.33 13.57 13.74
CA GLU A 77 -8.48 12.21 13.26
C GLU A 77 -7.67 11.19 14.10
N CYS A 78 -6.53 11.58 14.68
CA CYS A 78 -5.81 10.74 15.63
C CYS A 78 -6.62 10.41 16.88
N ILE A 79 -7.36 11.39 17.39
CA ILE A 79 -8.17 11.23 18.60
C ILE A 79 -9.44 10.40 18.33
N ASN A 80 -10.02 10.55 17.13
CA ASN A 80 -11.29 9.92 16.77
C ASN A 80 -11.14 8.51 16.17
N ASN A 81 -9.99 8.19 15.58
CA ASN A 81 -9.79 6.93 14.88
C ASN A 81 -8.62 6.14 15.47
N LYS A 82 -8.87 4.87 15.77
CA LYS A 82 -7.83 3.90 16.17
C LYS A 82 -6.80 3.71 15.05
N TYR A 83 -7.25 3.66 13.82
CA TYR A 83 -6.46 3.48 12.62
C TYR A 83 -6.61 4.69 11.70
N LEU A 84 -5.48 5.25 11.28
CA LEU A 84 -5.44 6.45 10.46
C LEU A 84 -4.39 6.31 9.37
N ALA A 85 -4.76 6.72 8.16
CA ALA A 85 -3.84 6.90 7.04
C ALA A 85 -3.79 8.38 6.66
N VAL A 86 -2.59 8.98 6.65
CA VAL A 86 -2.39 10.38 6.30
C VAL A 86 -1.58 10.46 5.01
N GLY A 87 -2.26 10.63 3.88
CA GLY A 87 -1.65 10.98 2.61
C GLY A 87 -1.39 12.48 2.54
N GLY A 88 -0.17 12.90 2.26
CA GLY A 88 0.07 14.34 2.23
C GLY A 88 1.23 14.74 1.34
N ALA A 89 1.15 15.96 0.82
CA ALA A 89 2.22 16.61 0.08
C ALA A 89 3.56 16.59 0.83
N ALA A 90 4.66 16.78 0.13
CA ALA A 90 5.93 17.08 0.75
C ALA A 90 5.78 18.35 1.63
N SER A 91 6.51 18.40 2.74
CA SER A 91 6.47 19.54 3.68
C SER A 91 5.09 19.86 4.26
N SER A 92 4.18 18.89 4.37
CA SER A 92 2.85 19.10 4.99
C SER A 92 2.82 19.00 6.51
N GLY A 93 3.96 18.85 7.18
CA GLY A 93 4.07 18.78 8.65
C GLY A 93 3.62 17.45 9.27
N LYS A 94 3.27 16.42 8.48
CA LYS A 94 2.76 15.11 8.93
C LYS A 94 3.60 14.47 10.03
N SER A 95 4.89 14.26 9.78
CA SER A 95 5.80 13.57 10.71
C SER A 95 5.98 14.34 12.00
N HIS A 96 6.08 15.67 11.92
CA HIS A 96 6.21 16.54 13.08
C HIS A 96 4.94 16.53 13.95
N THR A 97 3.77 16.62 13.33
CA THR A 97 2.48 16.58 14.04
C THR A 97 2.28 15.24 14.76
N LEU A 98 2.62 14.12 14.09
CA LEU A 98 2.50 12.79 14.72
C LEU A 98 3.57 12.54 15.79
N ALA A 99 4.77 13.12 15.68
CA ALA A 99 5.75 13.11 16.76
C ALA A 99 5.20 13.79 18.01
N GLY A 100 4.61 14.99 17.89
CA GLY A 100 3.94 15.69 18.97
C GLY A 100 2.78 14.91 19.58
N TYR A 101 1.92 14.29 18.74
CA TYR A 101 0.86 13.41 19.20
C TYR A 101 1.40 12.23 20.02
N GLY A 102 2.48 11.59 19.55
CA GLY A 102 3.13 10.49 20.26
C GLY A 102 3.69 10.91 21.62
N ILE A 103 4.38 12.06 21.69
CA ILE A 103 4.96 12.59 22.93
C ILE A 103 3.86 12.92 23.95
N ILE A 104 2.84 13.67 23.58
CA ILE A 104 1.73 14.03 24.49
C ILE A 104 0.99 12.77 24.95
N SER A 105 0.74 11.82 24.05
CA SER A 105 0.10 10.55 24.40
C SER A 105 0.91 9.73 25.40
N TRP A 106 2.25 9.74 25.26
CA TRP A 106 3.16 9.10 26.21
C TRP A 106 3.19 9.87 27.55
N LEU A 107 3.37 11.18 27.53
CA LEU A 107 3.41 12.01 28.76
C LEU A 107 2.12 11.89 29.59
N ALA A 108 0.99 11.70 28.95
CA ALA A 108 -0.30 11.52 29.62
C ALA A 108 -0.38 10.21 30.45
N ARG A 109 0.42 9.19 30.09
CA ARG A 109 0.54 7.90 30.79
C ARG A 109 1.93 7.32 30.60
N PRO A 110 2.98 7.91 31.20
CA PRO A 110 4.38 7.63 30.85
C PRO A 110 4.79 6.18 31.07
N ARG A 111 4.27 5.55 32.12
CA ARG A 111 4.59 4.15 32.48
C ARG A 111 3.83 3.12 31.67
N ASP A 112 2.68 3.48 31.13
CA ASP A 112 1.73 2.58 30.49
C ASP A 112 1.71 2.68 28.96
N THR A 113 2.40 3.68 28.37
CA THR A 113 2.39 3.94 26.94
C THR A 113 3.73 3.64 26.29
N LEU A 114 3.68 2.94 25.16
CA LEU A 114 4.80 2.72 24.25
C LEU A 114 4.43 3.28 22.87
N VAL A 115 5.20 4.24 22.40
CA VAL A 115 5.10 4.80 21.04
C VAL A 115 6.21 4.18 20.20
N LEU A 116 5.82 3.44 19.18
CA LEU A 116 6.72 2.83 18.21
C LEU A 116 6.69 3.65 16.92
N MET A 117 7.83 4.03 16.43
CA MET A 117 7.96 4.73 15.15
C MET A 117 8.74 3.84 14.18
N THR A 118 8.27 3.69 12.96
CA THR A 118 8.94 2.88 11.95
C THR A 118 9.32 3.73 10.75
N SER A 119 10.49 3.45 10.18
CA SER A 119 10.94 4.02 8.91
C SER A 119 11.88 3.03 8.23
N THR A 120 12.22 3.27 6.96
CA THR A 120 13.05 2.37 6.14
C THR A 120 14.45 2.15 6.72
N SER A 121 15.06 3.19 7.29
CA SER A 121 16.36 3.10 7.95
C SER A 121 16.43 4.01 9.17
N LEU A 122 17.31 3.67 10.13
CA LEU A 122 17.58 4.54 11.29
C LEU A 122 18.11 5.91 10.87
N ARG A 123 18.92 5.98 9.81
CA ARG A 123 19.50 7.22 9.31
C ARG A 123 18.43 8.17 8.78
N GLU A 124 17.52 7.66 7.97
CA GLU A 124 16.42 8.47 7.40
C GLU A 124 15.41 8.88 8.48
N ALA A 125 15.05 7.95 9.35
CA ALA A 125 14.15 8.24 10.46
C ALA A 125 14.66 9.35 11.39
N ARG A 126 15.98 9.40 11.66
CA ARG A 126 16.60 10.47 12.46
C ARG A 126 16.49 11.84 11.83
N LYS A 127 16.52 11.92 10.50
CA LYS A 127 16.36 13.19 9.80
C LYS A 127 14.91 13.68 9.73
N ARG A 128 13.95 12.77 9.95
CA ARG A 128 12.52 13.01 9.80
C ARG A 128 11.81 12.95 11.16
N ILE A 129 11.02 11.92 11.41
CA ILE A 129 10.17 11.82 12.60
C ILE A 129 10.96 11.79 13.91
N TRP A 130 12.08 11.08 13.96
CA TRP A 130 12.90 11.00 15.18
C TRP A 130 13.61 12.35 15.48
N GLY A 131 14.04 13.07 14.46
CA GLY A 131 14.54 14.44 14.62
C GLY A 131 13.52 15.36 15.28
N SER A 132 12.24 15.27 14.85
CA SER A 132 11.15 16.00 15.49
C SER A 132 10.92 15.57 16.94
N VAL A 133 10.99 14.27 17.24
CA VAL A 133 10.88 13.76 18.62
C VAL A 133 11.97 14.35 19.51
N ILE A 134 13.23 14.30 19.08
CA ILE A 134 14.35 14.82 19.87
C ILE A 134 14.22 16.34 20.06
N SER A 135 13.90 17.08 19.01
CA SER A 135 13.69 18.52 19.07
C SER A 135 12.60 18.89 20.08
N LEU A 136 11.44 18.25 19.99
CA LEU A 136 10.31 18.51 20.90
C LEU A 136 10.58 18.07 22.34
N LEU A 137 11.28 16.94 22.56
CA LEU A 137 11.62 16.47 23.91
C LEU A 137 12.69 17.32 24.59
N SER A 138 13.63 17.90 23.83
CA SER A 138 14.77 18.65 24.38
C SER A 138 14.39 19.90 25.17
N VAL A 139 13.21 20.45 24.90
CA VAL A 139 12.71 21.68 25.55
C VAL A 139 11.74 21.39 26.70
N ILE A 140 11.43 20.12 26.99
CA ILE A 140 10.54 19.73 28.08
C ILE A 140 11.38 19.53 29.34
N GLU A 141 11.35 20.53 30.21
CA GLU A 141 12.07 20.46 31.49
C GLU A 141 11.50 19.38 32.40
N GLY A 142 12.38 18.58 32.99
CA GLY A 142 12.00 17.52 33.91
C GLY A 142 11.23 16.35 33.25
N ALA A 143 11.29 16.21 31.92
CA ALA A 143 10.70 15.07 31.25
C ALA A 143 11.24 13.76 31.84
N PRO A 144 10.40 12.78 32.24
CA PRO A 144 10.83 11.55 32.87
C PRO A 144 11.39 10.54 31.83
N VAL A 145 12.49 10.92 31.16
CA VAL A 145 12.98 10.22 29.98
C VAL A 145 14.50 10.04 29.96
N ASN A 146 14.95 8.86 29.57
CA ASN A 146 16.33 8.57 29.20
C ASN A 146 16.45 8.45 27.67
N ILE A 147 17.08 9.46 27.06
CA ILE A 147 17.25 9.52 25.62
C ILE A 147 18.56 8.83 25.22
N ARG A 148 18.46 7.82 24.35
CA ARG A 148 19.58 7.15 23.71
C ARG A 148 19.45 7.31 22.19
N ASP A 149 19.86 8.47 21.69
CA ASP A 149 19.71 8.85 20.29
C ASP A 149 20.40 7.84 19.34
N SER A 150 21.54 7.27 19.75
CA SER A 150 22.30 6.30 18.93
C SER A 150 21.50 5.07 18.53
N ILE A 151 20.53 4.64 19.33
CA ILE A 151 19.66 3.50 19.07
C ILE A 151 18.21 3.89 18.81
N GLY A 152 17.88 5.19 18.82
CA GLY A 152 16.53 5.71 18.57
C GLY A 152 15.57 5.31 19.71
N SER A 153 15.92 5.55 20.97
CA SER A 153 15.03 5.31 22.10
C SER A 153 14.99 6.47 23.08
N ALA A 154 13.82 6.74 23.63
CA ALA A 154 13.54 7.71 24.67
C ALA A 154 12.64 7.01 25.71
N ASN A 155 13.28 6.33 26.68
CA ASN A 155 12.60 5.43 27.59
C ASN A 155 12.19 6.13 28.87
N TYR A 156 11.04 5.75 29.43
CA TYR A 156 10.56 6.27 30.69
C TYR A 156 11.54 5.97 31.85
N ILE A 157 11.75 6.96 32.71
CA ILE A 157 12.50 6.82 33.98
C ILE A 157 11.55 7.18 35.12
N ASP A 158 11.51 6.34 36.16
CA ASP A 158 10.75 6.64 37.37
C ASP A 158 11.53 7.56 38.33
N GLU A 159 10.86 7.97 39.41
CA GLU A 159 11.42 8.83 40.45
C GLU A 159 12.67 8.23 41.15
N LYS A 160 12.90 6.92 41.03
CA LYS A 160 14.06 6.20 41.57
C LYS A 160 15.19 6.08 40.55
N GLY A 161 15.03 6.66 39.34
CA GLY A 161 16.01 6.56 38.27
C GLY A 161 16.00 5.22 37.50
N GLN A 162 14.98 4.36 37.72
CA GLN A 162 14.86 3.11 36.99
C GLN A 162 14.30 3.34 35.59
N THR A 163 15.02 2.88 34.57
CA THR A 163 14.59 2.94 33.16
C THR A 163 13.68 1.77 32.81
N PHE A 164 12.61 2.04 32.06
CA PHE A 164 11.62 1.05 31.60
C PHE A 164 11.68 0.92 30.07
N ASP A 165 12.33 -0.11 29.56
CA ASP A 165 12.55 -0.32 28.11
C ASP A 165 11.25 -0.53 27.30
N ARG A 166 10.13 -0.81 27.97
CA ARG A 166 8.81 -1.03 27.33
C ARG A 166 7.87 0.17 27.48
N ALA A 167 8.35 1.29 27.97
CA ALA A 167 7.59 2.52 28.12
C ALA A 167 8.39 3.71 27.58
N GLY A 168 7.77 4.59 26.81
CA GLY A 168 8.45 5.70 26.14
C GLY A 168 8.25 5.69 24.62
N LEU A 169 9.24 6.21 23.90
CA LEU A 169 9.26 6.28 22.45
C LEU A 169 10.43 5.46 21.91
N SER A 170 10.20 4.67 20.88
CA SER A 170 11.23 3.81 20.28
C SER A 170 11.13 3.79 18.76
N LEU A 171 12.26 3.89 18.10
CA LEU A 171 12.40 3.82 16.67
C LEU A 171 12.75 2.40 16.21
N ILE A 172 12.00 1.85 15.28
CA ILE A 172 12.24 0.55 14.67
C ILE A 172 12.59 0.76 13.19
N ALA A 173 13.84 0.51 12.83
CA ALA A 173 14.21 0.43 11.42
C ALA A 173 13.62 -0.85 10.80
N ALA A 174 12.96 -0.67 9.68
CA ALA A 174 12.20 -1.70 8.98
C ALA A 174 12.67 -1.83 7.52
N GLU A 175 13.96 -2.13 7.32
CA GLU A 175 14.55 -2.35 5.99
C GLU A 175 13.84 -3.50 5.27
N ARG A 176 13.50 -3.33 3.99
CA ARG A 176 12.90 -4.38 3.15
C ARG A 176 13.76 -5.64 3.10
N SER A 177 15.08 -5.50 3.10
CA SER A 177 16.05 -6.60 3.10
C SER A 177 16.07 -7.42 4.40
N ARG A 178 15.60 -6.84 5.53
CA ARG A 178 15.61 -7.44 6.88
C ARG A 178 14.22 -7.56 7.50
N THR A 179 13.22 -7.84 6.68
CA THR A 179 11.81 -7.92 7.09
C THR A 179 11.60 -8.88 8.26
N ARG A 180 12.25 -10.06 8.29
CA ARG A 180 12.13 -11.03 9.40
C ARG A 180 12.64 -10.48 10.74
N GLU A 181 13.75 -9.74 10.72
CA GLU A 181 14.31 -9.10 11.93
C GLU A 181 13.40 -7.99 12.44
N ALA A 182 12.84 -7.17 11.54
CA ALA A 182 11.89 -6.14 11.88
C ALA A 182 10.60 -6.73 12.48
N ILE A 183 10.06 -7.80 11.90
CA ILE A 183 8.89 -8.54 12.43
C ILE A 183 9.18 -9.04 13.86
N GLY A 184 10.37 -9.59 14.11
CA GLY A 184 10.78 -10.06 15.43
C GLY A 184 10.68 -8.98 16.52
N LYS A 185 10.90 -7.72 16.18
CA LYS A 185 10.81 -6.58 17.12
C LYS A 185 9.37 -6.27 17.58
N PHE A 186 8.35 -6.66 16.82
CA PHE A 186 6.94 -6.50 17.21
C PHE A 186 6.42 -7.67 18.07
N ILE A 187 7.12 -8.82 18.04
CA ILE A 187 6.73 -10.01 18.79
C ILE A 187 7.06 -9.81 20.28
N GLY A 188 6.07 -10.06 21.14
CA GLY A 188 6.26 -9.98 22.59
C GLY A 188 6.19 -8.58 23.19
N LEU A 189 5.90 -7.56 22.42
CA LEU A 189 5.62 -6.22 22.94
C LEU A 189 4.29 -6.25 23.69
N LYS A 190 4.36 -6.11 25.01
CA LYS A 190 3.18 -6.05 25.89
C LYS A 190 3.22 -4.75 26.65
N GLN A 191 2.32 -3.84 26.32
CA GLN A 191 2.10 -2.59 27.05
C GLN A 191 0.59 -2.30 27.07
N LYS A 192 0.11 -1.52 28.04
CA LYS A 192 -1.32 -1.23 28.17
C LYS A 192 -1.82 -0.36 27.02
N HIS A 193 -1.00 0.59 26.56
CA HIS A 193 -1.28 1.45 25.43
C HIS A 193 -0.10 1.42 24.46
N VAL A 194 -0.35 1.11 23.19
CA VAL A 194 0.67 1.04 22.15
C VAL A 194 0.21 1.89 20.96
N ILE A 195 1.04 2.84 20.57
CA ILE A 195 0.84 3.64 19.36
C ILE A 195 1.94 3.28 18.39
N LEU A 196 1.58 2.79 17.21
CA LEU A 196 2.49 2.57 16.10
C LEU A 196 2.34 3.72 15.09
N ILE A 197 3.44 4.39 14.77
CA ILE A 197 3.51 5.43 13.74
C ILE A 197 4.40 4.92 12.61
N GLY A 198 3.82 4.68 11.45
CA GLY A 198 4.53 4.27 10.23
C GLY A 198 4.89 5.48 9.38
N ASP A 199 6.12 5.99 9.50
CA ASP A 199 6.62 7.09 8.68
C ASP A 199 7.12 6.56 7.33
N GLU A 200 6.73 7.19 6.23
CA GLU A 200 6.97 6.75 4.85
C GLU A 200 6.51 5.29 4.64
N LEU A 201 5.29 5.00 5.09
CA LEU A 201 4.74 3.64 5.08
C LEU A 201 4.75 2.98 3.69
N GLY A 202 4.62 3.77 2.60
CA GLY A 202 4.71 3.28 1.22
C GLY A 202 6.06 2.64 0.85
N GLU A 203 7.13 3.00 1.57
CA GLU A 203 8.46 2.45 1.35
C GLU A 203 8.73 1.18 2.20
N LEU A 204 7.87 0.86 3.17
CA LEU A 204 8.01 -0.31 4.02
C LEU A 204 7.50 -1.59 3.33
N SER A 205 7.89 -2.75 3.86
CA SER A 205 7.31 -4.03 3.45
C SER A 205 5.93 -4.20 4.07
N GLU A 206 4.95 -4.65 3.29
CA GLU A 206 3.60 -4.98 3.81
C GLU A 206 3.64 -6.03 4.93
N ALA A 207 4.59 -6.96 4.87
CA ALA A 207 4.76 -7.98 5.90
C ALA A 207 4.99 -7.38 7.30
N ILE A 208 5.63 -6.20 7.39
CA ILE A 208 5.83 -5.46 8.64
C ILE A 208 4.50 -4.93 9.17
N MET A 209 3.67 -4.35 8.30
CA MET A 209 2.34 -3.88 8.65
C MET A 209 1.45 -5.04 9.14
N HIS A 210 1.43 -6.15 8.40
CA HIS A 210 0.67 -7.35 8.79
C HIS A 210 1.17 -7.95 10.11
N ALA A 211 2.48 -7.99 10.34
CA ALA A 211 3.05 -8.46 11.59
C ALA A 211 2.67 -7.56 12.77
N ALA A 212 2.73 -6.23 12.60
CA ALA A 212 2.30 -5.29 13.62
C ALA A 212 0.81 -5.48 13.95
N LEU A 213 -0.05 -5.54 12.95
CA LEU A 213 -1.49 -5.75 13.13
C LEU A 213 -1.78 -7.10 13.82
N SER A 214 -1.18 -8.20 13.37
CA SER A 214 -1.44 -9.53 13.94
C SER A 214 -0.98 -9.67 15.40
N ASN A 215 0.11 -9.00 15.79
CA ASN A 215 0.65 -9.08 17.14
C ASN A 215 0.04 -8.07 18.11
N LEU A 216 -0.29 -6.86 17.64
CA LEU A 216 -0.69 -5.74 18.49
C LEU A 216 -2.19 -5.48 18.49
N SER A 217 -2.94 -5.89 17.46
CA SER A 217 -4.39 -5.60 17.33
C SER A 217 -5.25 -6.20 18.45
N LYS A 218 -4.77 -7.24 19.14
CA LYS A 218 -5.43 -7.83 20.32
C LYS A 218 -5.41 -6.89 21.54
N ASN A 219 -4.52 -5.89 21.55
CA ASN A 219 -4.52 -4.86 22.58
C ASN A 219 -5.67 -3.87 22.27
N PRO A 220 -6.66 -3.70 23.17
CA PRO A 220 -7.78 -2.79 22.94
C PRO A 220 -7.36 -1.32 22.79
N LYS A 221 -6.21 -0.94 23.36
CA LYS A 221 -5.60 0.38 23.24
C LYS A 221 -4.41 0.41 22.28
N PHE A 222 -4.42 -0.41 21.23
CA PHE A 222 -3.48 -0.31 20.14
C PHE A 222 -3.99 0.68 19.08
N GLU A 223 -3.13 1.61 18.67
CA GLU A 223 -3.40 2.57 17.60
C GLU A 223 -2.35 2.42 16.51
N PHE A 224 -2.75 2.58 15.24
CA PHE A 224 -1.80 2.63 14.12
C PHE A 224 -2.08 3.85 13.24
N LYS A 225 -1.07 4.72 13.12
CA LYS A 225 -1.08 5.94 12.30
C LYS A 225 -0.02 5.77 11.21
N GLY A 226 -0.46 5.54 9.98
CA GLY A 226 0.42 5.44 8.80
C GLY A 226 0.45 6.76 8.03
N LEU A 227 1.64 7.22 7.63
CA LEU A 227 1.79 8.42 6.82
C LEU A 227 2.75 8.18 5.65
N SER A 228 2.45 8.79 4.53
CA SER A 228 3.29 8.75 3.33
C SER A 228 2.87 9.82 2.32
N ASN A 229 3.74 10.04 1.32
CA ASN A 229 3.29 10.59 0.04
C ASN A 229 2.68 9.45 -0.76
N PRO A 230 1.39 9.48 -1.15
CA PRO A 230 0.77 8.40 -1.93
C PRO A 230 1.55 8.11 -3.21
N ALA A 231 1.81 6.84 -3.47
CA ALA A 231 2.54 6.43 -4.68
C ALA A 231 1.73 5.42 -5.49
N SER A 232 1.47 4.24 -4.95
CA SER A 232 0.69 3.19 -5.59
C SER A 232 -0.39 2.68 -4.65
N PRO A 233 -1.61 2.38 -5.13
CA PRO A 233 -2.65 1.67 -4.38
C PRO A 233 -2.20 0.30 -3.84
N PHE A 234 -1.14 -0.26 -4.41
CA PHE A 234 -0.62 -1.59 -4.10
C PHE A 234 0.63 -1.61 -3.22
N ASP A 235 1.21 -0.46 -2.84
CA ASP A 235 2.27 -0.42 -1.84
C ASP A 235 1.70 -0.56 -0.41
N ALA A 236 2.56 -0.60 0.62
CA ALA A 236 2.09 -0.78 2.00
C ALA A 236 1.19 0.37 2.46
N PHE A 237 1.43 1.62 2.01
CA PHE A 237 0.56 2.74 2.31
C PHE A 237 -0.77 2.67 1.55
N GLY A 238 -0.75 2.30 0.26
CA GLY A 238 -1.97 2.07 -0.53
C GLY A 238 -2.81 0.94 0.06
N THR A 239 -2.18 -0.17 0.45
CA THR A 239 -2.84 -1.27 1.16
C THR A 239 -3.46 -0.81 2.48
N TRP A 240 -2.77 0.04 3.26
CA TRP A 240 -3.28 0.64 4.49
C TRP A 240 -4.43 1.62 4.24
N SER A 241 -4.37 2.36 3.14
CA SER A 241 -5.35 3.37 2.73
C SER A 241 -6.53 2.81 1.94
N THR A 242 -6.52 1.51 1.59
CA THR A 242 -7.56 0.89 0.75
C THR A 242 -8.96 1.25 1.25
N PRO A 243 -9.84 1.83 0.42
CA PRO A 243 -11.20 2.16 0.80
C PRO A 243 -12.00 0.94 1.26
N ALA A 244 -12.95 1.14 2.17
CA ALA A 244 -13.77 0.05 2.73
C ALA A 244 -14.51 -0.75 1.64
N ASN A 245 -14.94 -0.07 0.58
CA ASN A 245 -15.68 -0.66 -0.54
C ASN A 245 -14.81 -0.87 -1.80
N GLY A 246 -13.47 -0.87 -1.68
CA GLY A 246 -12.53 -1.00 -2.80
C GLY A 246 -12.17 0.33 -3.45
N TRP A 247 -11.10 0.33 -4.23
CA TRP A 247 -10.58 1.53 -4.92
C TRP A 247 -11.57 2.08 -5.95
N GLU A 248 -12.44 1.26 -6.50
CA GLU A 248 -13.49 1.63 -7.44
C GLU A 248 -14.58 2.52 -6.82
N SER A 249 -14.65 2.59 -5.49
CA SER A 249 -15.65 3.38 -4.74
C SER A 249 -15.23 4.82 -4.49
N VAL A 250 -14.01 5.20 -4.81
CA VAL A 250 -13.44 6.54 -4.58
C VAL A 250 -12.76 7.07 -5.83
N GLN A 251 -12.64 8.39 -5.91
CA GLN A 251 -11.86 9.10 -6.92
C GLN A 251 -10.66 9.77 -6.24
N PRO A 252 -9.47 9.13 -6.21
CA PRO A 252 -8.32 9.63 -5.45
C PRO A 252 -7.87 11.05 -5.81
N GLU A 253 -8.19 11.54 -7.01
CA GLU A 253 -7.85 12.89 -7.47
C GLU A 253 -8.73 13.98 -6.84
N THR A 254 -9.96 13.65 -6.45
CA THR A 254 -10.96 14.60 -5.94
C THR A 254 -11.38 14.34 -4.50
N ASP A 255 -11.36 13.07 -4.06
CA ASP A 255 -11.77 12.70 -2.73
C ASP A 255 -10.62 12.93 -1.73
N ASP A 256 -10.88 13.69 -0.68
CA ASP A 256 -9.88 14.04 0.34
C ASP A 256 -9.90 13.08 1.52
N GLU A 257 -10.97 12.31 1.70
CA GLU A 257 -11.11 11.40 2.83
C GLU A 257 -12.03 10.22 2.52
N TRP A 258 -11.76 9.07 3.15
CA TRP A 258 -12.64 7.90 3.12
C TRP A 258 -12.41 6.96 4.29
N LEU A 259 -13.37 6.07 4.55
CA LEU A 259 -13.19 4.97 5.48
C LEU A 259 -12.35 3.87 4.85
N THR A 260 -11.39 3.33 5.60
CA THR A 260 -10.53 2.26 5.12
C THR A 260 -11.08 0.88 5.46
N LYS A 261 -10.69 -0.14 4.69
CA LYS A 261 -11.07 -1.55 4.95
C LYS A 261 -10.62 -2.07 6.31
N TRP A 262 -9.70 -1.38 6.97
CA TRP A 262 -9.19 -1.70 8.30
C TRP A 262 -10.04 -1.14 9.44
N GLY A 263 -11.15 -0.49 9.13
CA GLY A 263 -12.02 0.18 10.12
C GLY A 263 -11.43 1.48 10.66
N GLY A 264 -10.61 2.15 9.87
CA GLY A 264 -10.03 3.46 10.14
C GLY A 264 -10.42 4.49 9.09
N LYS A 265 -9.68 5.59 9.04
CA LYS A 265 -9.91 6.70 8.10
C LYS A 265 -8.64 7.04 7.32
N TYR A 266 -8.80 7.42 6.07
CA TYR A 266 -7.79 8.10 5.26
C TYR A 266 -8.12 9.59 5.16
N ILE A 267 -7.09 10.43 5.22
CA ILE A 267 -7.17 11.86 4.91
C ILE A 267 -6.05 12.27 3.95
N ARG A 268 -6.34 13.24 3.08
CA ARG A 268 -5.41 13.80 2.10
C ARG A 268 -5.09 15.25 2.41
N LEU A 269 -3.80 15.57 2.42
CA LEU A 269 -3.27 16.93 2.56
C LEU A 269 -2.69 17.37 1.21
N ASP A 270 -3.54 17.91 0.34
CA ASP A 270 -3.19 18.35 -1.01
C ASP A 270 -2.41 19.67 -0.97
N GLY A 271 -1.19 19.70 -1.52
CA GLY A 271 -0.34 20.90 -1.52
C GLY A 271 -0.96 22.09 -2.23
N GLU A 272 -1.74 21.91 -3.29
CA GLU A 272 -2.48 23.00 -3.95
C GLU A 272 -3.56 23.60 -3.04
N ARG A 273 -3.88 22.94 -1.94
CA ARG A 273 -4.85 23.37 -0.93
C ARG A 273 -4.18 23.58 0.45
N SER A 274 -2.87 23.83 0.42
CA SER A 274 -2.13 24.23 1.63
C SER A 274 -2.78 25.45 2.29
N PRO A 275 -2.73 25.54 3.63
CA PRO A 275 -3.21 26.73 4.34
C PRO A 275 -2.62 28.04 3.82
N ASN A 276 -1.36 28.07 3.39
CA ASN A 276 -0.73 29.24 2.77
C ASN A 276 -1.34 29.57 1.40
N VAL A 277 -1.54 28.54 0.55
CA VAL A 277 -2.13 28.70 -0.78
C VAL A 277 -3.56 29.22 -0.67
N LEU A 278 -4.35 28.66 0.26
CA LEU A 278 -5.74 29.09 0.47
C LEU A 278 -5.84 30.51 1.06
N ALA A 279 -4.86 30.91 1.87
CA ALA A 279 -4.78 32.26 2.42
C ALA A 279 -4.27 33.31 1.41
N GLY A 280 -3.56 32.87 0.36
CA GLY A 280 -2.88 33.75 -0.59
C GLY A 280 -1.63 34.43 -0.02
N GLU A 281 -1.16 34.02 1.16
CA GLU A 281 0.03 34.54 1.84
C GLU A 281 0.74 33.46 2.66
N THR A 282 2.02 33.67 2.98
CA THR A 282 2.81 32.73 3.77
C THR A 282 2.59 32.95 5.27
N ILE A 283 1.60 32.26 5.86
CA ILE A 283 1.32 32.27 7.30
C ILE A 283 2.22 31.26 8.03
N TYR A 284 2.46 30.09 7.42
CA TYR A 284 3.23 29.00 8.00
C TYR A 284 4.45 28.70 7.11
N PRO A 285 5.66 29.18 7.46
CA PRO A 285 6.84 29.15 6.58
C PRO A 285 7.27 27.75 6.12
N PHE A 286 6.89 26.69 6.87
CA PHE A 286 7.24 25.30 6.57
C PHE A 286 6.21 24.58 5.69
N LEU A 287 5.02 25.16 5.45
CA LEU A 287 4.01 24.58 4.56
C LEU A 287 4.20 25.08 3.13
N PRO A 288 3.71 24.29 2.12
CA PRO A 288 3.77 24.70 0.72
C PRO A 288 3.14 26.09 0.50
N THR A 289 3.84 26.94 -0.25
CA THR A 289 3.38 28.26 -0.67
C THR A 289 2.93 28.25 -2.13
N THR A 290 2.23 29.28 -2.58
CA THR A 290 1.82 29.41 -3.99
C THR A 290 3.01 29.42 -4.92
N GLU A 291 4.09 30.14 -4.56
CA GLU A 291 5.32 30.20 -5.35
C GLU A 291 5.94 28.81 -5.52
N LYS A 292 6.00 28.02 -4.40
CA LYS A 292 6.54 26.67 -4.43
C LYS A 292 5.71 25.73 -5.30
N ILE A 293 4.40 25.83 -5.24
CA ILE A 293 3.49 25.04 -6.09
C ILE A 293 3.72 25.34 -7.58
N GLU A 294 3.86 26.63 -7.95
CA GLU A 294 4.11 27.02 -9.35
C GLU A 294 5.51 26.59 -9.83
N GLU A 295 6.53 26.67 -8.97
CA GLU A 295 7.87 26.10 -9.27
C GLU A 295 7.79 24.59 -9.52
N ASP A 296 7.10 23.85 -8.67
CA ASP A 296 6.94 22.41 -8.78
C ASP A 296 6.12 22.02 -10.03
N LYS A 297 5.11 22.80 -10.41
CA LYS A 297 4.39 22.63 -11.70
C LYS A 297 5.31 22.80 -12.89
N ALA A 298 6.14 23.84 -12.87
CA ALA A 298 7.09 24.11 -13.95
C ALA A 298 8.19 23.05 -14.05
N LEU A 299 8.69 22.56 -12.90
CA LEU A 299 9.78 21.60 -12.83
C LEU A 299 9.33 20.17 -13.13
N LEU A 300 8.23 19.74 -12.55
CA LEU A 300 7.78 18.35 -12.60
C LEU A 300 6.75 18.10 -13.71
N GLY A 301 6.02 19.12 -14.13
CA GLY A 301 4.85 19.00 -15.00
C GLY A 301 3.59 18.66 -14.19
N GLU A 302 2.55 19.46 -14.35
CA GLU A 302 1.31 19.41 -13.55
C GLU A 302 0.61 18.04 -13.57
N LYS A 303 0.73 17.32 -14.70
CA LYS A 303 0.10 15.98 -14.88
C LYS A 303 1.05 14.83 -14.59
N SER A 304 2.32 15.11 -14.25
CA SER A 304 3.29 14.06 -14.02
C SER A 304 2.99 13.28 -12.73
N ARG A 305 3.41 12.01 -12.70
CA ARG A 305 3.32 11.18 -11.51
C ARG A 305 4.04 11.79 -10.30
N ALA A 306 5.18 12.45 -10.55
CA ALA A 306 5.95 13.11 -9.51
C ALA A 306 5.15 14.26 -8.87
N TYR A 307 4.53 15.11 -9.69
CA TYR A 307 3.69 16.22 -9.22
C TYR A 307 2.46 15.71 -8.45
N MET A 308 1.73 14.77 -9.03
CA MET A 308 0.52 14.20 -8.40
C MET A 308 0.85 13.56 -7.05
N ARG A 309 1.96 12.84 -6.95
CA ARG A 309 2.42 12.22 -5.71
C ARG A 309 2.94 13.23 -4.68
N MET A 310 3.88 14.09 -5.09
CA MET A 310 4.66 14.92 -4.15
C MET A 310 3.95 16.20 -3.75
N VAL A 311 3.12 16.74 -4.65
CA VAL A 311 2.40 18.01 -4.45
C VAL A 311 0.93 17.75 -4.14
N ARG A 312 0.23 17.02 -5.01
CA ARG A 312 -1.21 16.78 -4.85
C ARG A 312 -1.56 15.69 -3.84
N ALA A 313 -0.58 14.89 -3.40
CA ALA A 313 -0.79 13.73 -2.52
C ALA A 313 -1.88 12.77 -3.03
N VAL A 314 -1.86 12.47 -4.32
CA VAL A 314 -2.80 11.58 -5.00
C VAL A 314 -2.15 10.24 -5.29
N PHE A 315 -2.91 9.15 -5.10
CA PHE A 315 -2.57 7.86 -5.68
C PHE A 315 -2.73 7.96 -7.20
N PHE A 316 -1.60 8.10 -7.89
CA PHE A 316 -1.61 8.38 -9.32
C PHE A 316 -2.03 7.16 -10.14
N THR A 317 -2.95 7.40 -11.06
CA THR A 317 -3.55 6.37 -11.91
C THR A 317 -3.45 6.69 -13.41
N GLY A 318 -2.69 7.72 -13.81
CA GLY A 318 -2.61 8.22 -15.19
C GLY A 318 -1.65 7.45 -16.10
N ASP A 319 -1.74 7.75 -17.42
CA ASP A 319 -1.14 6.99 -18.54
C ASP A 319 0.31 7.34 -18.89
N GLU A 320 0.99 8.26 -18.20
CA GLU A 320 2.31 8.77 -18.63
C GLU A 320 3.51 7.86 -18.34
N ASP A 321 3.31 6.65 -17.79
CA ASP A 321 4.39 5.73 -17.54
C ASP A 321 4.71 4.86 -18.78
N GLN A 322 6.01 4.72 -19.08
CA GLN A 322 6.53 3.67 -19.98
C GLN A 322 6.32 2.25 -19.44
N GLY A 323 5.50 2.10 -18.40
CA GLY A 323 5.12 0.82 -17.80
C GLY A 323 4.23 0.00 -18.73
N VAL A 324 4.44 -1.32 -18.75
CA VAL A 324 3.55 -2.23 -19.48
C VAL A 324 2.14 -2.17 -18.92
N TYR A 325 2.01 -2.07 -17.61
CA TYR A 325 0.75 -1.90 -16.87
C TYR A 325 0.79 -0.66 -16.00
N ASN A 326 -0.38 -0.08 -15.76
CA ASN A 326 -0.56 0.94 -14.74
C ASN A 326 -1.62 0.51 -13.72
N ASP A 327 -1.61 1.15 -12.56
CA ASP A 327 -2.49 0.82 -11.44
C ASP A 327 -3.96 0.99 -11.79
N ALA A 328 -4.29 2.03 -12.59
CA ALA A 328 -5.65 2.31 -13.02
C ALA A 328 -6.23 1.22 -13.93
N GLU A 329 -5.44 0.71 -14.87
CA GLU A 329 -5.88 -0.39 -15.74
C GLU A 329 -6.23 -1.64 -14.93
N ILE A 330 -5.40 -1.99 -13.92
CA ILE A 330 -5.64 -3.15 -13.06
C ILE A 330 -6.91 -2.95 -12.22
N ILE A 331 -7.10 -1.77 -11.63
CA ILE A 331 -8.27 -1.45 -10.81
C ILE A 331 -9.54 -1.39 -11.65
N SER A 332 -9.54 -0.57 -12.71
CA SER A 332 -10.74 -0.34 -13.54
C SER A 332 -11.22 -1.60 -14.29
N SER A 333 -10.31 -2.57 -14.53
CA SER A 333 -10.70 -3.86 -15.09
C SER A 333 -11.44 -4.76 -14.10
N GLY A 334 -11.46 -4.42 -12.80
CA GLY A 334 -11.97 -5.27 -11.73
C GLY A 334 -11.16 -6.56 -11.55
N SER A 335 -9.88 -6.54 -11.94
CA SER A 335 -9.02 -7.74 -11.90
C SER A 335 -8.52 -8.05 -10.50
N THR A 336 -8.60 -7.12 -9.56
CA THR A 336 -8.28 -7.34 -8.14
C THR A 336 -9.38 -8.12 -7.40
N LEU A 337 -10.58 -8.17 -7.98
CA LEU A 337 -11.73 -8.85 -7.38
C LEU A 337 -11.66 -10.36 -7.66
N LYS A 338 -12.23 -11.15 -6.75
CA LYS A 338 -12.51 -12.57 -6.97
C LYS A 338 -13.92 -12.72 -7.55
N VAL A 339 -14.09 -13.73 -8.38
CA VAL A 339 -15.39 -14.05 -8.99
C VAL A 339 -15.95 -15.34 -8.44
N GLU A 340 -17.28 -15.46 -8.47
CA GLU A 340 -17.96 -16.73 -8.28
C GLU A 340 -18.08 -17.46 -9.62
N PHE A 341 -17.69 -18.73 -9.63
CA PHE A 341 -17.75 -19.57 -10.82
C PHE A 341 -19.08 -20.28 -10.95
N LYS A 342 -19.55 -20.42 -12.19
CA LYS A 342 -20.73 -21.20 -12.53
C LYS A 342 -20.30 -22.56 -13.11
N GLY A 343 -20.63 -23.64 -12.39
CA GLY A 343 -20.30 -25.00 -12.85
C GLY A 343 -18.89 -25.47 -12.48
N THR A 344 -18.35 -26.38 -13.28
CA THR A 344 -17.03 -26.97 -13.03
C THR A 344 -15.90 -26.01 -13.36
N THR A 345 -14.90 -25.95 -12.49
CA THR A 345 -13.68 -25.19 -12.69
C THR A 345 -12.47 -26.12 -12.76
N ARG A 346 -11.37 -25.61 -13.28
CA ARG A 346 -10.11 -26.33 -13.35
C ARG A 346 -9.00 -25.51 -12.70
N MET A 347 -8.17 -26.18 -11.89
CA MET A 347 -6.93 -25.59 -11.35
C MET A 347 -5.80 -25.82 -12.34
N ILE A 348 -5.03 -24.77 -12.59
CA ILE A 348 -3.85 -24.79 -13.46
C ILE A 348 -2.68 -24.11 -12.75
N GLY A 349 -1.46 -24.35 -13.20
CA GLY A 349 -0.26 -23.75 -12.62
C GLY A 349 0.81 -23.39 -13.64
N GLY A 350 1.59 -22.36 -13.36
CA GLY A 350 2.75 -21.97 -14.14
C GLY A 350 3.98 -21.74 -13.26
N VAL A 351 5.14 -22.15 -13.71
CA VAL A 351 6.41 -22.09 -12.96
C VAL A 351 7.44 -21.26 -13.71
N ASP A 352 8.00 -20.25 -13.06
CA ASP A 352 9.23 -19.52 -13.48
C ASP A 352 10.42 -20.02 -12.64
N PRO A 353 11.31 -20.89 -13.19
CA PRO A 353 12.41 -21.47 -12.46
C PRO A 353 13.58 -20.51 -12.31
N ALA A 354 14.17 -20.42 -11.11
CA ALA A 354 15.41 -19.71 -10.86
C ALA A 354 16.34 -20.52 -9.95
N PHE A 355 17.63 -20.59 -10.30
CA PHE A 355 18.67 -21.27 -9.52
C PHE A 355 19.83 -20.33 -9.17
N THR A 356 19.56 -19.03 -9.03
CA THR A 356 20.62 -18.06 -8.79
C THR A 356 20.89 -17.88 -7.29
N ASN A 357 22.17 -17.85 -6.92
CA ASN A 357 22.61 -17.52 -5.55
C ASN A 357 22.38 -16.06 -5.16
N GLY A 358 21.63 -15.28 -5.94
CA GLY A 358 21.61 -13.83 -5.85
C GLY A 358 20.25 -13.14 -5.96
N GLY A 359 19.15 -13.78 -5.57
CA GLY A 359 17.89 -13.08 -5.34
C GLY A 359 16.72 -13.35 -6.29
N ASP A 360 16.88 -14.12 -7.37
CA ASP A 360 15.73 -14.62 -8.15
C ASP A 360 15.19 -15.89 -7.49
N ARG A 361 13.87 -16.01 -7.38
CA ARG A 361 13.19 -17.09 -6.69
C ARG A 361 12.41 -17.94 -7.69
N THR A 362 12.46 -19.27 -7.56
CA THR A 362 11.54 -20.13 -8.30
C THR A 362 10.12 -19.84 -7.82
N ALA A 363 9.29 -19.29 -8.70
CA ALA A 363 7.90 -18.97 -8.41
C ALA A 363 6.95 -19.93 -9.13
N MET A 364 5.96 -20.47 -8.43
CA MET A 364 4.84 -21.22 -8.98
C MET A 364 3.55 -20.44 -8.71
N TYR A 365 2.89 -19.97 -9.75
CA TYR A 365 1.60 -19.31 -9.64
C TYR A 365 0.48 -20.27 -10.05
N THR A 366 -0.60 -20.30 -9.26
CA THR A 366 -1.79 -21.11 -9.56
C THR A 366 -2.97 -20.25 -9.94
N ALA A 367 -3.85 -20.77 -10.75
CA ALA A 367 -5.07 -20.09 -11.16
C ALA A 367 -6.21 -21.07 -11.34
N ARG A 368 -7.43 -20.58 -11.20
CA ARG A 368 -8.68 -21.29 -11.47
C ARG A 368 -9.29 -20.74 -12.75
N ILE A 369 -9.71 -21.62 -13.64
CA ILE A 369 -10.37 -21.25 -14.89
C ILE A 369 -11.77 -21.82 -14.95
N GLY A 370 -12.69 -21.09 -15.56
CA GLY A 370 -14.09 -21.49 -15.68
C GLY A 370 -14.97 -20.34 -16.15
N TYR A 371 -16.27 -20.58 -16.21
CA TYR A 371 -17.26 -19.55 -16.50
C TYR A 371 -17.68 -18.83 -15.21
N ASP A 372 -17.72 -17.51 -15.22
CA ASP A 372 -18.28 -16.71 -14.14
C ASP A 372 -19.82 -16.71 -14.20
N LEU A 373 -20.47 -16.06 -13.24
CA LEU A 373 -21.93 -15.95 -13.19
C LEU A 373 -22.51 -15.18 -14.38
N THR A 374 -21.70 -14.38 -15.09
CA THR A 374 -22.12 -13.64 -16.28
C THR A 374 -22.04 -14.51 -17.55
N GLY A 375 -21.43 -15.68 -17.47
CA GLY A 375 -21.15 -16.58 -18.59
C GLY A 375 -19.89 -16.20 -19.36
N GLN A 376 -19.05 -15.32 -18.83
CA GLN A 376 -17.73 -15.06 -19.40
C GLN A 376 -16.73 -16.11 -18.94
N TYR A 377 -15.88 -16.62 -19.85
CA TYR A 377 -14.81 -17.52 -19.50
C TYR A 377 -13.62 -16.74 -18.95
N VAL A 378 -13.27 -16.97 -17.69
CA VAL A 378 -12.32 -16.16 -16.94
C VAL A 378 -11.24 -17.04 -16.29
N MET A 379 -10.10 -16.41 -16.00
CA MET A 379 -9.02 -16.98 -15.20
C MET A 379 -8.85 -16.15 -13.93
N GLN A 380 -8.93 -16.78 -12.77
CA GLN A 380 -8.70 -16.17 -11.48
C GLN A 380 -7.39 -16.68 -10.89
N TYR A 381 -6.45 -15.77 -10.63
CA TYR A 381 -5.25 -16.09 -9.88
C TYR A 381 -5.60 -16.44 -8.44
N GLU A 382 -4.98 -17.50 -7.91
CA GLU A 382 -5.20 -17.98 -6.54
C GLU A 382 -3.96 -17.73 -5.68
N ASP A 383 -3.00 -18.65 -5.67
CA ASP A 383 -1.84 -18.59 -4.80
C ASP A 383 -0.53 -18.57 -5.58
N CYS A 384 0.47 -17.88 -5.03
CA CYS A 384 1.85 -17.94 -5.48
C CYS A 384 2.74 -18.61 -4.43
N PHE A 385 3.45 -19.65 -4.84
CA PHE A 385 4.39 -20.40 -3.99
C PHE A 385 5.82 -20.12 -4.44
N PHE A 386 6.66 -19.67 -3.49
CA PHE A 386 8.09 -19.59 -3.72
C PHE A 386 8.74 -20.90 -3.29
N LEU A 387 9.31 -21.61 -4.27
CA LEU A 387 9.96 -22.88 -4.07
C LEU A 387 11.46 -22.64 -3.82
N ASN A 388 11.96 -23.22 -2.74
CA ASN A 388 13.34 -22.99 -2.33
C ASN A 388 14.11 -24.29 -2.33
N ASP A 389 15.32 -24.26 -2.87
CA ASP A 389 16.27 -25.35 -2.75
C ASP A 389 17.24 -25.13 -1.59
N ASP A 390 17.69 -26.20 -0.98
CA ASP A 390 18.74 -26.21 0.03
C ASP A 390 20.10 -26.53 -0.62
N ALA A 391 20.88 -25.47 -0.87
CA ALA A 391 22.22 -25.60 -1.47
C ALA A 391 23.22 -26.37 -0.56
N THR A 392 22.91 -26.54 0.72
CA THR A 392 23.75 -27.29 1.68
C THR A 392 23.48 -28.79 1.61
N ASN A 393 22.31 -29.22 1.13
CA ASN A 393 21.96 -30.60 0.93
C ASN A 393 22.56 -31.13 -0.38
N LYS A 394 23.77 -31.70 -0.29
CA LYS A 394 24.47 -32.31 -1.43
C LYS A 394 23.94 -33.70 -1.82
N ALA A 395 23.09 -34.30 -0.99
CA ALA A 395 22.54 -35.64 -1.27
C ALA A 395 21.49 -35.62 -2.38
N ILE A 396 20.75 -34.52 -2.53
CA ILE A 396 19.70 -34.36 -3.55
C ILE A 396 20.05 -33.15 -4.42
N PRO A 397 20.22 -33.32 -5.75
CA PRO A 397 20.46 -32.21 -6.66
C PRO A 397 19.35 -31.13 -6.57
N ARG A 398 19.71 -29.85 -6.70
CA ARG A 398 18.81 -28.71 -6.56
C ARG A 398 17.56 -28.83 -7.45
N SER A 399 17.72 -29.27 -8.70
CA SER A 399 16.60 -29.48 -9.63
C SER A 399 15.60 -30.52 -9.12
N TYR A 400 16.08 -31.60 -8.50
CA TYR A 400 15.21 -32.62 -7.90
C TYR A 400 14.44 -32.09 -6.70
N GLN A 401 15.07 -31.27 -5.85
CA GLN A 401 14.41 -30.65 -4.69
C GLN A 401 13.25 -29.76 -5.13
N ILE A 402 13.43 -28.97 -6.19
CA ILE A 402 12.37 -28.11 -6.76
C ILE A 402 11.28 -28.96 -7.44
N VAL A 403 11.66 -29.97 -8.23
CA VAL A 403 10.71 -30.88 -8.90
C VAL A 403 9.80 -31.58 -7.90
N HIS A 404 10.34 -32.09 -6.79
CA HIS A 404 9.54 -32.70 -5.73
C HIS A 404 8.51 -31.70 -5.16
N GLN A 405 8.90 -30.46 -4.89
CA GLN A 405 7.99 -29.44 -4.39
C GLN A 405 6.89 -29.10 -5.42
N ILE A 406 7.24 -28.97 -6.71
CA ILE A 406 6.26 -28.74 -7.78
C ILE A 406 5.25 -29.88 -7.82
N ARG A 407 5.72 -31.12 -7.86
CA ARG A 407 4.88 -32.32 -7.89
C ARG A 407 3.94 -32.40 -6.68
N GLU A 408 4.47 -32.22 -5.46
CA GLU A 408 3.68 -32.23 -4.23
C GLU A 408 2.59 -31.15 -4.24
N LYS A 409 2.93 -29.93 -4.69
CA LYS A 409 1.96 -28.85 -4.83
C LYS A 409 0.88 -29.19 -5.86
N CYS A 410 1.26 -29.69 -7.02
CA CYS A 410 0.30 -30.12 -8.04
C CYS A 410 -0.66 -31.19 -7.52
N ILE A 411 -0.14 -32.22 -6.86
CA ILE A 411 -0.96 -33.30 -6.28
C ILE A 411 -1.90 -32.72 -5.20
N SER A 412 -1.40 -31.89 -4.29
CA SER A 412 -2.21 -31.31 -3.20
C SER A 412 -3.34 -30.40 -3.68
N LEU A 413 -3.15 -29.75 -4.83
CA LEU A 413 -4.11 -28.82 -5.44
C LEU A 413 -4.98 -29.45 -6.53
N GLY A 414 -4.76 -30.73 -6.85
CA GLY A 414 -5.47 -31.44 -7.91
C GLY A 414 -5.11 -30.95 -9.32
N ILE A 415 -3.89 -30.42 -9.51
CA ILE A 415 -3.37 -30.00 -10.81
C ILE A 415 -2.76 -31.23 -11.50
N ALA A 416 -3.35 -31.65 -12.63
CA ALA A 416 -2.82 -32.73 -13.42
C ALA A 416 -1.60 -32.26 -14.23
N PRO A 417 -0.71 -33.20 -14.70
CA PRO A 417 0.46 -32.80 -15.48
C PRO A 417 0.16 -31.88 -16.67
N GLN A 418 -0.88 -32.20 -17.46
CA GLN A 418 -1.32 -31.36 -18.58
C GLN A 418 -1.84 -29.96 -18.19
N ASP A 419 -2.13 -29.75 -16.92
CA ASP A 419 -2.60 -28.49 -16.34
C ASP A 419 -1.46 -27.65 -15.70
N LEU A 420 -0.21 -28.04 -15.98
CA LEU A 420 1.00 -27.34 -15.55
C LEU A 420 1.76 -26.79 -16.76
N ALA A 421 2.34 -25.60 -16.61
CA ALA A 421 3.31 -25.02 -17.55
C ALA A 421 4.61 -24.63 -16.83
N ILE A 422 5.73 -24.75 -17.52
CA ILE A 422 7.05 -24.38 -16.97
C ILE A 422 7.82 -23.60 -18.03
N ASP A 423 8.49 -22.52 -17.63
CA ASP A 423 9.49 -21.88 -18.50
C ASP A 423 10.63 -22.87 -18.77
N ALA A 424 10.80 -23.24 -20.02
CA ALA A 424 11.83 -24.16 -20.46
C ALA A 424 13.10 -23.46 -20.99
N THR A 425 13.24 -22.15 -20.74
CA THR A 425 14.45 -21.41 -21.11
C THR A 425 15.50 -21.41 -20.00
N GLY A 426 16.77 -21.41 -20.35
CA GLY A 426 17.88 -21.31 -19.38
C GLY A 426 17.83 -22.38 -18.30
N ALA A 427 17.64 -21.96 -17.05
CA ALA A 427 17.56 -22.82 -15.86
C ALA A 427 16.35 -23.77 -15.88
N GLY A 428 15.32 -23.47 -16.65
CA GLY A 428 14.10 -24.27 -16.73
C GLY A 428 14.26 -25.54 -17.57
N SER A 429 15.16 -25.59 -18.56
CA SER A 429 15.32 -26.75 -19.41
C SER A 429 15.73 -28.02 -18.63
N PRO A 430 16.78 -27.99 -17.77
CA PRO A 430 17.12 -29.15 -16.94
C PRO A 430 16.02 -29.54 -15.96
N LEU A 431 15.28 -28.55 -15.44
CA LEU A 431 14.16 -28.79 -14.52
C LEU A 431 13.04 -29.57 -15.23
N CYS A 432 12.71 -29.16 -16.46
CA CYS A 432 11.73 -29.86 -17.29
C CYS A 432 12.11 -31.29 -17.56
N ASP A 433 13.39 -31.59 -17.81
CA ASP A 433 13.85 -32.94 -18.09
C ASP A 433 13.77 -33.83 -16.84
N VAL A 434 14.11 -33.31 -15.67
CA VAL A 434 13.94 -34.03 -14.39
C VAL A 434 12.46 -34.28 -14.12
N LEU A 435 11.59 -33.27 -14.29
CA LEU A 435 10.16 -33.40 -14.03
C LEU A 435 9.51 -34.44 -14.99
N ALA A 436 9.91 -34.47 -16.25
CA ALA A 436 9.44 -35.45 -17.21
C ALA A 436 9.79 -36.89 -16.81
N GLY A 437 10.98 -37.10 -16.24
CA GLY A 437 11.41 -38.39 -15.73
C GLY A 437 10.77 -38.81 -14.42
N GLU A 438 10.52 -37.86 -13.50
CA GLU A 438 10.03 -38.11 -12.14
C GLU A 438 8.49 -38.14 -12.04
N TRP A 439 7.79 -37.51 -12.97
CA TRP A 439 6.33 -37.40 -12.89
C TRP A 439 5.63 -37.64 -14.22
N SER A 440 5.76 -36.72 -15.19
CA SER A 440 5.13 -36.82 -16.51
C SER A 440 5.73 -35.78 -17.44
N ASP A 441 5.69 -36.00 -18.73
CA ASP A 441 6.13 -35.08 -19.79
C ASP A 441 4.93 -34.34 -20.45
N GLU A 442 3.70 -34.54 -19.94
CA GLU A 442 2.50 -33.90 -20.46
C GLU A 442 2.37 -32.42 -20.13
N PHE A 443 3.19 -31.85 -19.23
CA PHE A 443 3.18 -30.42 -18.93
C PHE A 443 3.58 -29.59 -20.15
N LEU A 444 3.14 -28.30 -20.16
CA LEU A 444 3.49 -27.37 -21.22
C LEU A 444 4.87 -26.76 -20.98
N ARG A 445 5.80 -26.97 -21.91
CA ARG A 445 7.09 -26.30 -21.96
C ARG A 445 6.93 -24.96 -22.67
N VAL A 446 7.06 -23.84 -21.95
CA VAL A 446 6.98 -22.47 -22.49
C VAL A 446 8.38 -21.95 -22.76
N GLN A 447 8.68 -21.56 -24.00
CA GLN A 447 9.95 -20.90 -24.34
C GLN A 447 9.83 -19.40 -24.04
N PHE A 448 9.83 -19.06 -22.76
CA PHE A 448 9.54 -17.69 -22.31
C PHE A 448 10.58 -16.68 -22.80
N GLY A 449 11.85 -17.03 -22.81
CA GLY A 449 12.94 -16.21 -23.39
C GLY A 449 13.10 -16.32 -24.91
N GLY A 450 12.26 -17.12 -25.61
CA GLY A 450 12.34 -17.39 -27.03
C GLY A 450 11.81 -16.26 -27.93
N LYS A 451 11.64 -16.57 -29.21
CA LYS A 451 11.02 -15.67 -30.20
C LYS A 451 9.53 -15.52 -29.90
N ALA A 452 8.98 -14.35 -30.21
CA ALA A 452 7.53 -14.13 -30.22
C ALA A 452 6.83 -15.08 -31.20
N SER A 453 5.55 -15.39 -30.95
CA SER A 453 4.82 -16.38 -31.74
C SER A 453 4.37 -15.86 -33.10
N ASP A 454 4.17 -16.74 -34.03
CA ASP A 454 3.51 -16.52 -35.32
C ASP A 454 1.98 -16.43 -35.20
N LYS A 455 1.43 -16.57 -33.97
CA LYS A 455 0.00 -16.52 -33.71
C LYS A 455 -0.49 -15.07 -33.57
N ARG A 456 -1.75 -14.82 -33.92
CA ARG A 456 -2.39 -13.51 -33.65
C ARG A 456 -2.48 -13.28 -32.15
N VAL A 457 -2.23 -12.03 -31.75
CA VAL A 457 -2.25 -11.62 -30.33
C VAL A 457 -3.67 -11.66 -29.74
N SER A 458 -4.66 -11.30 -30.54
CA SER A 458 -6.09 -11.38 -30.18
C SER A 458 -6.92 -11.69 -31.43
N MET A 459 -8.18 -12.06 -31.25
CA MET A 459 -9.10 -12.29 -32.37
C MET A 459 -9.29 -11.06 -33.26
N ASN A 460 -9.15 -9.88 -32.70
CA ASN A 460 -9.31 -8.60 -33.40
C ASN A 460 -8.00 -8.07 -34.00
N SER A 461 -6.85 -8.66 -33.68
CA SER A 461 -5.56 -8.29 -34.25
C SER A 461 -5.37 -8.91 -35.63
N ARG A 462 -4.90 -8.08 -36.58
CA ARG A 462 -4.43 -8.59 -37.88
C ARG A 462 -2.97 -9.03 -37.85
N LEU A 463 -2.21 -8.55 -36.85
CA LEU A 463 -0.78 -8.78 -36.71
C LEU A 463 -0.51 -9.96 -35.78
N THR A 464 0.59 -10.65 -36.05
CA THR A 464 1.12 -11.76 -35.23
C THR A 464 1.99 -11.24 -34.08
N GLY A 465 2.30 -12.13 -33.13
CA GLY A 465 3.22 -11.80 -32.03
C GLY A 465 4.59 -11.36 -32.54
N GLU A 466 5.19 -12.05 -33.52
CA GLU A 466 6.51 -11.73 -34.05
C GLU A 466 6.55 -10.44 -34.90
N GLU A 467 5.41 -9.98 -35.41
CA GLU A 467 5.32 -8.67 -36.07
C GLU A 467 5.28 -7.53 -35.07
N LEU A 468 4.70 -7.73 -33.87
CA LEU A 468 4.49 -6.70 -32.86
C LEU A 468 5.59 -6.68 -31.78
N TYR A 469 6.11 -7.85 -31.39
CA TYR A 469 6.97 -7.99 -30.22
C TYR A 469 8.36 -8.52 -30.59
N SER A 470 9.36 -8.07 -29.84
CA SER A 470 10.75 -8.46 -30.06
C SER A 470 11.07 -9.89 -29.62
N ASN A 471 10.35 -10.39 -28.61
CA ASN A 471 10.54 -11.71 -28.00
C ASN A 471 9.24 -12.19 -27.30
N ARG A 472 9.26 -13.45 -26.83
CA ARG A 472 8.11 -14.09 -26.20
C ARG A 472 7.71 -13.42 -24.87
N VAL A 473 8.67 -12.98 -24.06
CA VAL A 473 8.38 -12.24 -22.83
C VAL A 473 7.53 -11.03 -23.14
N SER A 474 7.96 -10.21 -24.10
CA SER A 474 7.22 -9.00 -24.49
C SER A 474 5.81 -9.34 -24.97
N GLU A 475 5.65 -10.39 -25.77
CA GLU A 475 4.33 -10.84 -26.21
C GLU A 475 3.45 -11.24 -25.02
N LEU A 476 3.92 -12.08 -24.11
CA LEU A 476 3.09 -12.59 -23.01
C LEU A 476 2.69 -11.50 -22.01
N TRP A 477 3.59 -10.56 -21.74
CA TRP A 477 3.28 -9.41 -20.92
C TRP A 477 2.17 -8.53 -21.54
N PHE A 478 2.24 -8.25 -22.83
CA PHE A 478 1.20 -7.46 -23.53
C PHE A 478 -0.09 -8.24 -23.81
N VAL A 479 -0.01 -9.54 -23.97
CA VAL A 479 -1.19 -10.40 -24.06
C VAL A 479 -1.98 -10.35 -22.75
N GLY A 480 -1.31 -10.35 -21.59
CA GLY A 480 -1.97 -10.15 -20.29
C GLY A 480 -2.76 -8.84 -20.24
N LYS A 481 -2.26 -7.77 -20.86
CA LYS A 481 -2.96 -6.47 -20.97
C LYS A 481 -4.30 -6.61 -21.73
N GLU A 482 -4.35 -7.41 -22.79
CA GLU A 482 -5.61 -7.69 -23.50
C GLU A 482 -6.64 -8.40 -22.61
N PHE A 483 -6.20 -9.35 -21.77
CA PHE A 483 -7.11 -10.02 -20.84
C PHE A 483 -7.57 -9.12 -19.69
N LEU A 484 -6.79 -8.12 -19.27
CA LEU A 484 -7.25 -7.05 -18.38
C LEU A 484 -8.36 -6.24 -19.07
N ARG A 485 -8.11 -5.77 -20.29
CA ARG A 485 -9.08 -4.98 -21.08
C ARG A 485 -10.42 -5.72 -21.26
N THR A 486 -10.36 -7.02 -21.52
CA THR A 486 -11.56 -7.87 -21.64
C THR A 486 -12.14 -8.32 -20.31
N LYS A 487 -11.55 -7.92 -19.16
CA LYS A 487 -11.99 -8.25 -17.80
C LYS A 487 -11.97 -9.75 -17.49
N GLN A 488 -11.16 -10.54 -18.21
CA GLN A 488 -11.10 -11.99 -18.07
C GLN A 488 -10.04 -12.49 -17.09
N ILE A 489 -9.14 -11.61 -16.60
CA ILE A 489 -8.22 -11.90 -15.50
C ILE A 489 -8.81 -11.37 -14.19
N LYS A 490 -8.77 -12.19 -13.14
CA LYS A 490 -9.28 -11.92 -11.81
C LYS A 490 -8.28 -12.34 -10.74
N GLY A 491 -8.48 -11.89 -9.49
CA GLY A 491 -7.69 -12.29 -8.35
C GLY A 491 -6.25 -11.76 -8.33
N ILE A 492 -5.97 -10.65 -9.03
CA ILE A 492 -4.65 -10.00 -8.97
C ILE A 492 -4.45 -9.48 -7.55
N THR A 493 -3.43 -10.01 -6.87
CA THR A 493 -3.03 -9.55 -5.53
C THR A 493 -2.21 -8.26 -5.61
N SER A 494 -2.10 -7.52 -4.49
CA SER A 494 -1.26 -6.31 -4.42
C SER A 494 0.20 -6.59 -4.80
N ASP A 495 0.76 -7.74 -4.39
CA ASP A 495 2.13 -8.10 -4.72
C ASP A 495 2.31 -8.41 -6.21
N LEU A 496 1.36 -9.12 -6.82
CA LEU A 496 1.37 -9.36 -8.27
C LEU A 496 1.22 -8.04 -9.04
N ALA A 497 0.31 -7.17 -8.62
CA ALA A 497 0.10 -5.85 -9.24
C ALA A 497 1.36 -4.99 -9.19
N LYS A 498 2.09 -4.98 -8.05
CA LYS A 498 3.40 -4.29 -7.94
C LYS A 498 4.41 -4.78 -8.95
N GLU A 499 4.54 -6.09 -9.12
CA GLU A 499 5.47 -6.64 -10.11
C GLU A 499 5.02 -6.32 -11.53
N MET A 500 3.72 -6.44 -11.84
CA MET A 500 3.17 -6.10 -13.15
C MET A 500 3.43 -4.63 -13.52
N THR A 501 3.19 -3.70 -12.60
CA THR A 501 3.36 -2.25 -12.83
C THR A 501 4.82 -1.78 -12.74
N SER A 502 5.73 -2.64 -12.28
CA SER A 502 7.15 -2.28 -12.13
C SER A 502 7.93 -2.25 -13.44
N ARG A 503 7.48 -2.94 -14.49
CA ARG A 503 8.25 -3.22 -15.69
C ARG A 503 7.92 -2.26 -16.83
N ASN A 504 8.93 -1.61 -17.37
CA ASN A 504 8.81 -0.68 -18.49
C ASN A 504 8.89 -1.40 -19.85
N TYR A 505 8.56 -0.66 -20.91
CA TYR A 505 8.75 -1.12 -22.28
C TYR A 505 9.32 0.01 -23.15
N GLU A 506 9.87 -0.37 -24.29
CA GLU A 506 10.37 0.56 -25.32
C GLU A 506 9.96 0.08 -26.71
N MET A 507 9.96 1.01 -27.65
CA MET A 507 9.78 0.71 -29.07
C MET A 507 11.16 0.60 -29.72
N ILE A 508 11.51 -0.59 -30.21
CA ILE A 508 12.77 -0.84 -30.89
C ILE A 508 12.59 -0.95 -32.40
N LYS A 509 13.53 -0.41 -33.16
CA LYS A 509 13.55 -0.49 -34.62
C LYS A 509 14.54 -1.57 -35.05
N SER A 510 14.01 -2.76 -35.42
CA SER A 510 14.80 -3.86 -35.96
C SER A 510 14.13 -4.33 -37.27
N GLY A 511 14.32 -3.52 -38.34
CA GLY A 511 13.58 -3.66 -39.59
C GLY A 511 12.16 -3.08 -39.50
N THR A 512 11.30 -3.68 -38.71
CA THR A 512 9.96 -3.17 -38.31
C THR A 512 10.02 -2.62 -36.88
N LEU A 513 9.09 -1.70 -36.55
CA LEU A 513 8.93 -1.20 -35.20
C LEU A 513 8.29 -2.27 -34.31
N ARG A 514 8.95 -2.70 -33.25
CA ARG A 514 8.49 -3.73 -32.32
C ARG A 514 8.58 -3.28 -30.89
N VAL A 515 7.68 -3.79 -30.05
CA VAL A 515 7.68 -3.55 -28.61
C VAL A 515 8.66 -4.51 -27.92
N ARG A 516 9.49 -3.98 -27.04
CA ARG A 516 10.36 -4.75 -26.14
C ARG A 516 10.11 -4.37 -24.69
N VAL A 517 9.78 -5.36 -23.88
CA VAL A 517 9.68 -5.18 -22.43
C VAL A 517 11.09 -5.10 -21.83
N GLU A 518 11.27 -4.25 -20.83
CA GLU A 518 12.52 -4.05 -20.11
C GLU A 518 13.14 -5.39 -19.66
N PRO A 519 14.42 -5.66 -19.95
CA PRO A 519 15.09 -6.88 -19.50
C PRO A 519 15.10 -7.04 -17.98
N LYS A 520 14.95 -8.26 -17.43
CA LYS A 520 15.01 -8.54 -15.98
C LYS A 520 16.24 -7.91 -15.31
N SER A 521 17.40 -7.93 -15.98
CA SER A 521 18.65 -7.38 -15.44
C SER A 521 18.61 -5.86 -15.27
N GLU A 522 17.92 -5.15 -16.14
CA GLU A 522 17.75 -3.69 -16.08
C GLU A 522 16.70 -3.33 -15.02
N LEU A 523 15.56 -4.01 -15.01
CA LEU A 523 14.56 -3.87 -13.98
C LEU A 523 15.15 -4.07 -12.58
N LYS A 524 15.93 -5.15 -12.40
CA LYS A 524 16.57 -5.47 -11.11
C LYS A 524 17.58 -4.39 -10.66
N LYS A 525 18.32 -3.79 -11.59
CA LYS A 525 19.19 -2.65 -11.27
C LYS A 525 18.39 -1.42 -10.83
N ARG A 526 17.23 -1.17 -11.45
CA ARG A 526 16.36 -0.02 -11.18
C ARG A 526 15.53 -0.18 -9.90
N THR A 527 14.97 -1.37 -9.65
CA THR A 527 14.01 -1.61 -8.57
C THR A 527 14.56 -2.43 -7.40
N GLY A 528 15.71 -3.10 -7.59
CA GLY A 528 16.29 -4.02 -6.62
C GLY A 528 15.62 -5.41 -6.56
N SER A 529 14.59 -5.68 -7.38
CA SER A 529 13.81 -6.93 -7.37
C SER A 529 13.55 -7.45 -8.77
N SER A 530 13.29 -8.77 -8.87
CA SER A 530 12.88 -9.46 -10.10
C SER A 530 11.35 -9.67 -10.09
N PRO A 531 10.66 -9.65 -11.24
CA PRO A 531 9.22 -9.84 -11.35
C PRO A 531 8.85 -11.33 -11.44
N ASP A 532 9.35 -12.15 -10.50
CA ASP A 532 9.26 -13.62 -10.55
C ASP A 532 7.80 -14.11 -10.46
N MET A 533 6.95 -13.42 -9.67
CA MET A 533 5.52 -13.73 -9.58
C MET A 533 4.79 -13.39 -10.87
N ALA A 534 5.07 -12.23 -11.46
CA ALA A 534 4.43 -11.79 -12.69
C ALA A 534 4.81 -12.71 -13.87
N ASP A 535 6.06 -13.10 -13.97
CA ASP A 535 6.50 -14.02 -15.02
C ASP A 535 5.84 -15.41 -14.87
N ALA A 536 5.76 -15.96 -13.64
CA ALA A 536 5.02 -17.22 -13.38
C ALA A 536 3.51 -17.06 -13.68
N ALA A 537 2.92 -15.91 -13.36
CA ALA A 537 1.51 -15.62 -13.66
C ALA A 537 1.24 -15.59 -15.19
N PHE A 538 2.14 -14.99 -15.98
CA PHE A 538 2.00 -14.97 -17.45
C PHE A 538 2.28 -16.32 -18.10
N ILE A 539 3.13 -17.17 -17.51
CA ILE A 539 3.29 -18.59 -17.92
C ILE A 539 1.99 -19.35 -17.66
N THR A 540 1.32 -19.10 -16.52
CA THR A 540 0.00 -19.69 -16.21
C THR A 540 -1.07 -19.24 -17.20
N LEU A 541 -1.09 -17.95 -17.56
CA LEU A 541 -1.99 -17.40 -18.58
C LEU A 541 -1.76 -18.05 -19.95
N GLU A 542 -0.50 -18.28 -20.32
CA GLU A 542 -0.16 -18.93 -21.58
C GLU A 542 -0.67 -20.37 -21.64
N LEU A 543 -0.60 -21.11 -20.54
CA LEU A 543 -1.20 -22.45 -20.43
C LEU A 543 -2.72 -22.39 -20.66
N ALA A 544 -3.41 -21.45 -20.00
CA ALA A 544 -4.85 -21.26 -20.17
C ALA A 544 -5.22 -20.97 -21.62
N ARG A 545 -4.42 -20.16 -22.31
CA ARG A 545 -4.60 -19.85 -23.75
C ARG A 545 -4.36 -21.04 -24.65
N GLN A 546 -3.27 -21.75 -24.44
CA GLN A 546 -2.87 -22.84 -25.38
C GLN A 546 -3.68 -24.12 -25.20
N ARG A 547 -4.05 -24.47 -23.98
CA ARG A 547 -4.66 -25.78 -23.68
C ARG A 547 -6.10 -25.72 -23.20
N HIS A 548 -6.53 -24.58 -22.66
CA HIS A 548 -7.86 -24.47 -22.05
C HIS A 548 -8.79 -23.48 -22.74
N GLY A 549 -8.45 -23.03 -23.94
CA GLY A 549 -9.33 -22.24 -24.78
C GLY A 549 -9.62 -20.83 -24.23
N LEU A 550 -8.77 -20.29 -23.34
CA LEU A 550 -8.92 -18.92 -22.88
C LEU A 550 -8.52 -17.96 -24.02
N VAL A 551 -9.49 -17.28 -24.57
CA VAL A 551 -9.33 -16.31 -25.66
C VAL A 551 -9.85 -14.96 -25.20
N ALA A 552 -9.11 -13.89 -25.51
CA ALA A 552 -9.53 -12.53 -25.18
C ALA A 552 -10.78 -12.15 -26.03
N VAL A 553 -11.90 -12.00 -25.36
CA VAL A 553 -13.21 -11.67 -25.97
C VAL A 553 -13.82 -10.50 -25.20
N ASP A 554 -14.23 -9.45 -25.92
CA ASP A 554 -14.91 -8.33 -25.30
C ASP A 554 -16.15 -8.81 -24.53
N PRO A 555 -16.41 -8.26 -23.33
CA PRO A 555 -17.59 -8.61 -22.57
C PRO A 555 -18.84 -8.31 -23.38
N PRO A 556 -19.88 -9.15 -23.27
CA PRO A 556 -21.11 -8.95 -24.04
C PRO A 556 -21.69 -7.56 -23.77
N LYS A 557 -21.97 -6.79 -24.82
CA LYS A 557 -22.41 -5.37 -24.79
C LYS A 557 -23.66 -5.07 -23.93
N ASN A 558 -24.28 -6.07 -23.32
CA ASN A 558 -25.55 -5.96 -22.60
C ASN A 558 -25.47 -6.22 -21.08
N GLN A 559 -24.30 -6.16 -20.48
CA GLN A 559 -24.16 -6.39 -19.03
C GLN A 559 -23.39 -5.27 -18.34
N GLU A 560 -24.01 -4.09 -18.28
CA GLU A 560 -23.71 -3.17 -17.18
C GLU A 560 -24.40 -3.74 -15.95
N LEU A 561 -23.62 -4.43 -15.11
CA LEU A 561 -24.04 -4.80 -13.77
C LEU A 561 -24.10 -3.50 -12.95
N GLY A 562 -25.26 -3.22 -12.33
CA GLY A 562 -25.36 -2.17 -11.31
C GLY A 562 -24.37 -2.41 -10.18
N ILE A 563 -24.12 -1.40 -9.36
CA ILE A 563 -23.14 -1.34 -8.26
C ILE A 563 -23.15 -2.56 -7.31
N PHE A 564 -24.20 -3.39 -7.34
CA PHE A 564 -24.36 -4.61 -6.53
C PHE A 564 -24.44 -5.92 -7.32
N GLY A 565 -23.93 -5.96 -8.57
CA GLY A 565 -23.95 -7.21 -9.36
C GLY A 565 -25.35 -7.66 -9.83
N GLN A 566 -26.38 -6.85 -9.67
CA GLN A 566 -27.74 -7.17 -10.09
C GLN A 566 -28.02 -6.65 -11.50
N ARG A 567 -28.73 -7.43 -12.32
CA ARG A 567 -29.21 -6.99 -13.65
C ARG A 567 -30.15 -5.78 -13.47
N MET A 568 -29.81 -4.65 -14.06
CA MET A 568 -30.76 -3.53 -14.19
C MET A 568 -31.97 -3.97 -15.01
N PRO A 569 -33.20 -3.77 -14.52
CA PRO A 569 -34.41 -4.03 -15.32
C PRO A 569 -34.41 -3.16 -16.59
N ARG A 570 -34.78 -3.74 -17.74
CA ARG A 570 -34.89 -3.05 -19.04
C ARG A 570 -35.72 -1.77 -18.99
N THR A 571 -36.66 -1.65 -18.05
CA THR A 571 -37.54 -0.53 -17.85
C THR A 571 -36.89 0.77 -17.35
N MET A 572 -35.69 0.76 -16.78
CA MET A 572 -35.01 2.01 -16.39
C MET A 572 -34.21 2.65 -17.54
N ARG A 573 -33.85 1.89 -18.58
CA ARG A 573 -33.16 2.47 -19.77
C ARG A 573 -34.07 3.31 -20.64
N ASP A 574 -35.35 2.96 -20.71
CA ASP A 574 -36.32 3.67 -21.55
C ASP A 574 -36.74 5.01 -20.94
N LEU A 575 -36.60 5.19 -19.62
CA LEU A 575 -36.92 6.46 -18.96
C LEU A 575 -35.84 7.53 -19.13
N ASP A 576 -34.57 7.17 -19.26
CA ASP A 576 -33.46 8.12 -19.49
C ASP A 576 -33.41 8.61 -20.97
N VAL A 577 -33.89 7.82 -21.91
CA VAL A 577 -33.95 8.21 -23.33
C VAL A 577 -35.11 9.15 -23.59
N VAL A 578 -36.24 8.99 -22.89
CA VAL A 578 -37.42 9.87 -23.01
C VAL A 578 -37.17 11.24 -22.35
N GLY A 579 -36.37 11.28 -21.25
CA GLY A 579 -36.01 12.55 -20.59
C GLY A 579 -35.07 13.46 -21.39
N ARG A 580 -34.32 12.93 -22.36
CA ARG A 580 -33.41 13.72 -23.21
C ARG A 580 -34.05 14.21 -24.51
N SER A 581 -35.16 13.62 -24.96
CA SER A 581 -35.83 14.03 -26.19
C SER A 581 -36.85 15.14 -26.00
N THR A 582 -37.31 15.41 -24.78
CA THR A 582 -38.33 16.43 -24.51
C THR A 582 -37.79 17.82 -24.14
N HIS A 583 -36.44 17.97 -24.01
CA HIS A 583 -35.85 19.29 -23.73
C HIS A 583 -35.24 19.99 -24.95
N SER A 584 -35.37 19.40 -26.16
CA SER A 584 -34.81 19.95 -27.39
C SER A 584 -35.85 20.54 -28.36
N GLN A 585 -37.14 20.64 -27.96
CA GLN A 585 -38.21 21.13 -28.84
C GLN A 585 -39.02 22.32 -28.27
N MET A 586 -38.49 23.06 -27.31
CA MET A 586 -39.14 24.30 -26.84
C MET A 586 -38.21 25.52 -26.89
N ILE A 587 -37.51 25.74 -27.99
CA ILE A 587 -36.98 27.06 -28.36
C ILE A 587 -37.01 27.12 -29.88
N TYR A 588 -38.15 27.59 -30.47
CA TYR A 588 -38.37 28.28 -31.71
C TYR A 588 -39.85 28.09 -32.08
N ASP A 589 -40.70 29.00 -31.52
CA ASP A 589 -41.70 29.80 -32.22
C ASP A 589 -42.12 30.96 -31.30
#